data_585d88832ee0fa5111b4c11d5b133d10
#
_entry.id   585d88832ee0fa5111b4c11d5b133d10
#
_cell.length_a   1.000
_cell.length_b   1.000
_cell.length_c   1.000
_cell.angle_alpha   90.00
_cell.angle_beta   90.00
_cell.angle_gamma   90.00
#
_symmetry.space_group_name_H-M   'P 1'
#
loop_
_entity.id
_entity.type
_entity.pdbx_description
1 polymer ?
#
loop_
_entity_poly.entity_id
_entity_poly.type
_entity_poly.pdbx_seq_one_letter_code
_entity_poly.pdbx_strand_id
1 'polypeptide(L)'
;MRAYQVPVYNYVLRLVGDRALAEDLTQEVFLRVFQGLPRFSLRSKFTTWLFQVTKNRVLDELRAVERRPRAVVDIDDVPPLEVLDQPFERLEAIDAVWRAVENLNVDLKMALLLRDVVGLSYTEIADSLEVTLATVKWRIYKAREDVQVALAREGIQIYGEEAPAVAPAAPAAV
;
A
#
# COMPACT_ATOMS: atom_id res chain seq x y z
N MET A 1 -2.91 20.53 -2.76
CA MET A 1 -1.82 19.67 -2.27
C MET A 1 -2.03 19.19 -0.84
N ARG A 2 -2.47 20.02 0.12
CA ARG A 2 -2.71 19.59 1.51
C ARG A 2 -3.63 18.35 1.65
N ALA A 3 -4.67 18.23 0.81
CA ALA A 3 -5.61 17.10 0.83
C ALA A 3 -4.96 15.73 0.51
N TYR A 4 -3.80 15.71 -0.16
CA TYR A 4 -3.12 14.48 -0.55
C TYR A 4 -1.91 14.14 0.35
N GLN A 5 -1.51 15.04 1.25
CA GLN A 5 -0.33 14.83 2.10
C GLN A 5 -0.50 13.60 2.99
N VAL A 6 -1.61 13.54 3.74
CA VAL A 6 -1.89 12.43 4.65
C VAL A 6 -2.06 11.10 3.90
N PRO A 7 -2.88 11.01 2.83
CA PRO A 7 -2.98 9.76 2.05
C PRO A 7 -1.65 9.27 1.48
N VAL A 8 -0.81 10.16 0.94
CA VAL A 8 0.51 9.78 0.40
C VAL A 8 1.43 9.33 1.51
N TYR A 9 1.52 10.09 2.60
CA TYR A 9 2.35 9.74 3.76
C TYR A 9 1.96 8.36 4.34
N ASN A 10 0.68 8.14 4.59
CA ASN A 10 0.19 6.86 5.13
C ASN A 10 0.50 5.69 4.17
N TYR A 11 0.33 5.89 2.87
CA TYR A 11 0.67 4.89 1.88
C TYR A 11 2.17 4.58 1.89
N VAL A 12 3.03 5.60 1.89
CA VAL A 12 4.49 5.44 1.93
C VAL A 12 4.92 4.77 3.23
N LEU A 13 4.42 5.26 4.39
CA LEU A 13 4.75 4.71 5.71
C LEU A 13 4.45 3.21 5.80
N ARG A 14 3.29 2.78 5.31
CA ARG A 14 2.91 1.35 5.28
C ARG A 14 3.76 0.51 4.33
N LEU A 15 4.40 1.11 3.34
CA LEU A 15 5.30 0.41 2.43
C LEU A 15 6.71 0.27 2.97
N VAL A 16 7.23 1.31 3.62
CA VAL A 16 8.64 1.35 4.07
C VAL A 16 8.82 0.96 5.54
N GLY A 17 7.79 1.12 6.39
CA GLY A 17 7.82 0.76 7.82
C GLY A 17 8.64 1.71 8.71
N ASP A 18 9.24 2.76 8.17
CA ASP A 18 10.10 3.72 8.88
C ASP A 18 9.52 5.13 8.73
N ARG A 19 9.28 5.82 9.86
CA ARG A 19 8.67 7.15 9.89
C ARG A 19 9.54 8.23 9.26
N ALA A 20 10.83 8.26 9.61
CA ALA A 20 11.75 9.27 9.09
C ALA A 20 11.90 9.12 7.58
N LEU A 21 12.09 7.88 7.11
CA LEU A 21 12.15 7.57 5.69
C LEU A 21 10.83 7.91 4.97
N ALA A 22 9.68 7.65 5.59
CA ALA A 22 8.38 7.96 5.00
C ALA A 22 8.17 9.49 4.87
N GLU A 23 8.60 10.28 5.84
CA GLU A 23 8.57 11.74 5.77
C GLU A 23 9.44 12.26 4.62
N ASP A 24 10.68 11.80 4.54
CA ASP A 24 11.63 12.19 3.49
C ASP A 24 11.10 11.81 2.10
N LEU A 25 10.65 10.57 1.93
CA LEU A 25 10.09 10.10 0.65
C LEU A 25 8.83 10.89 0.25
N THR A 26 7.98 11.20 1.23
CA THR A 26 6.76 11.99 0.98
C THR A 26 7.14 13.39 0.48
N GLN A 27 8.11 14.04 1.08
CA GLN A 27 8.61 15.35 0.63
C GLN A 27 9.18 15.27 -0.79
N GLU A 28 10.01 14.26 -1.08
CA GLU A 28 10.58 14.07 -2.41
C GLU A 28 9.48 13.78 -3.47
N VAL A 29 8.45 12.99 -3.12
CA VAL A 29 7.30 12.75 -4.00
C VAL A 29 6.63 14.07 -4.37
N PHE A 30 6.34 14.93 -3.37
CA PHE A 30 5.69 16.21 -3.66
C PHE A 30 6.59 17.17 -4.45
N LEU A 31 7.90 17.16 -4.24
CA LEU A 31 8.85 17.91 -5.07
C LEU A 31 8.81 17.45 -6.54
N ARG A 32 8.84 16.12 -6.78
CA ARG A 32 8.73 15.54 -8.13
C ARG A 32 7.38 15.86 -8.77
N VAL A 33 6.30 15.78 -8.01
CA VAL A 33 4.96 16.15 -8.47
C VAL A 33 4.93 17.62 -8.87
N PHE A 34 5.47 18.51 -8.06
CA PHE A 34 5.51 19.94 -8.36
C PHE A 34 6.30 20.24 -9.63
N GLN A 35 7.46 19.62 -9.80
CA GLN A 35 8.29 19.75 -11.00
C GLN A 35 7.64 19.15 -12.25
N GLY A 36 6.89 18.06 -12.08
CA GLY A 36 6.18 17.38 -13.18
C GLY A 36 4.85 18.00 -13.57
N LEU A 37 4.26 18.82 -12.69
CA LEU A 37 2.92 19.39 -12.89
C LEU A 37 2.76 20.18 -14.21
N PRO A 38 3.75 20.97 -14.70
CA PRO A 38 3.63 21.66 -15.99
C PRO A 38 3.53 20.70 -17.19
N ARG A 39 3.98 19.47 -17.04
CA ARG A 39 3.96 18.40 -18.07
C ARG A 39 2.81 17.40 -17.87
N PHE A 40 2.06 17.55 -16.78
CA PHE A 40 0.92 16.67 -16.49
C PHE A 40 -0.15 16.85 -17.57
N SER A 41 -0.33 15.83 -18.38
CA SER A 41 -1.43 15.79 -19.35
C SER A 41 -2.69 15.33 -18.64
N LEU A 42 -3.80 16.04 -18.78
CA LEU A 42 -5.11 15.67 -18.19
C LEU A 42 -5.72 14.36 -18.74
N ARG A 43 -4.87 13.46 -19.26
CA ARG A 43 -5.29 12.14 -19.80
C ARG A 43 -5.64 11.13 -18.69
N SER A 44 -5.16 11.34 -17.49
CA SER A 44 -5.49 10.54 -16.30
C SER A 44 -5.93 11.45 -15.16
N LYS A 45 -6.58 10.89 -14.14
CA LYS A 45 -6.86 11.66 -12.93
C LYS A 45 -5.57 12.04 -12.23
N PHE A 46 -5.54 13.22 -11.62
CA PHE A 46 -4.37 13.69 -10.86
C PHE A 46 -3.95 12.69 -9.77
N THR A 47 -4.92 12.08 -9.08
CA THR A 47 -4.67 11.04 -8.07
C THR A 47 -3.93 9.84 -8.64
N THR A 48 -4.33 9.34 -9.80
CA THR A 48 -3.67 8.22 -10.48
C THR A 48 -2.21 8.54 -10.77
N TRP A 49 -1.95 9.70 -11.36
CA TRP A 49 -0.59 10.14 -11.66
C TRP A 49 0.24 10.39 -10.38
N LEU A 50 -0.35 10.99 -9.35
CA LEU A 50 0.31 11.19 -8.05
C LEU A 50 0.79 9.87 -7.46
N PHE A 51 -0.08 8.85 -7.41
CA PHE A 51 0.30 7.55 -6.86
C PHE A 51 1.23 6.75 -7.78
N GLN A 52 1.24 6.99 -9.08
CA GLN A 52 2.27 6.49 -9.99
C GLN A 52 3.66 7.07 -9.64
N VAL A 53 3.76 8.40 -9.44
CA VAL A 53 5.01 9.06 -9.00
C VAL A 53 5.44 8.52 -7.63
N THR A 54 4.50 8.37 -6.70
CA THR A 54 4.75 7.82 -5.36
C THR A 54 5.29 6.39 -5.43
N LYS A 55 4.61 5.50 -6.16
CA LYS A 55 5.05 4.11 -6.37
C LYS A 55 6.50 4.07 -6.90
N ASN A 56 6.78 4.82 -7.95
CA ASN A 56 8.10 4.79 -8.58
C ASN A 56 9.18 5.20 -7.58
N ARG A 57 8.95 6.27 -6.79
CA ARG A 57 9.94 6.72 -5.79
C ARG A 57 10.15 5.69 -4.67
N VAL A 58 9.06 5.10 -4.18
CA VAL A 58 9.15 4.07 -3.13
C VAL A 58 9.88 2.83 -3.63
N LEU A 59 9.57 2.35 -4.83
CA LEU A 59 10.28 1.19 -5.42
C LEU A 59 11.76 1.46 -5.64
N ASP A 60 12.13 2.68 -6.05
CA ASP A 60 13.54 3.06 -6.18
C ASP A 60 14.26 2.95 -4.84
N GLU A 61 13.62 3.40 -3.74
CA GLU A 61 14.20 3.32 -2.40
C GLU A 61 14.29 1.88 -1.89
N LEU A 62 13.24 1.09 -2.02
CA LEU A 62 13.24 -0.32 -1.59
C LEU A 62 14.36 -1.09 -2.30
N ARG A 63 14.54 -0.88 -3.61
CA ARG A 63 15.67 -1.47 -4.36
C ARG A 63 17.03 -0.95 -3.91
N ALA A 64 17.11 0.31 -3.46
CA ALA A 64 18.36 0.88 -2.93
C ALA A 64 18.70 0.27 -1.56
N VAL A 65 17.69 0.08 -0.70
CA VAL A 65 17.84 -0.56 0.62
C VAL A 65 18.26 -2.02 0.47
N GLU A 66 17.67 -2.79 -0.44
CA GLU A 66 18.06 -4.18 -0.72
C GLU A 66 19.52 -4.31 -1.15
N ARG A 67 20.07 -3.32 -1.82
CA ARG A 67 21.48 -3.28 -2.26
C ARG A 67 22.48 -2.82 -1.19
N ARG A 68 21.98 -2.20 -0.09
CA ARG A 68 22.84 -1.80 1.04
C ARG A 68 23.09 -3.00 1.93
N PRO A 69 24.32 -3.20 2.48
CA PRO A 69 24.55 -4.20 3.53
C PRO A 69 23.57 -3.89 4.69
N ARG A 70 22.83 -4.90 5.12
CA ARG A 70 21.83 -4.77 6.19
C ARG A 70 22.49 -4.26 7.47
N ALA A 71 22.33 -2.99 7.80
CA ALA A 71 22.27 -2.57 9.18
C ALA A 71 20.91 -3.03 9.70
N VAL A 72 20.89 -3.77 10.80
CA VAL A 72 19.65 -4.16 11.49
C VAL A 72 19.02 -2.86 11.96
N VAL A 73 17.99 -2.40 11.29
CA VAL A 73 17.16 -1.31 11.76
C VAL A 73 16.00 -1.96 12.49
N ASP A 74 15.93 -1.74 13.79
CA ASP A 74 14.75 -2.07 14.58
C ASP A 74 13.55 -1.35 13.94
N ILE A 75 12.50 -2.12 13.68
CA ILE A 75 11.24 -1.61 13.14
C ILE A 75 10.60 -0.84 14.30
N ASP A 76 10.77 0.49 14.32
CA ASP A 76 10.05 1.35 15.23
C ASP A 76 8.56 1.27 14.94
N ASP A 77 7.77 1.12 16.00
CA ASP A 77 6.32 1.00 15.99
C ASP A 77 5.66 2.00 15.03
N VAL A 78 5.08 1.50 13.95
CA VAL A 78 4.18 2.27 13.10
C VAL A 78 2.92 2.51 13.90
N PRO A 79 2.60 3.76 14.29
CA PRO A 79 1.43 3.99 15.12
C PRO A 79 0.17 3.54 14.40
N PRO A 80 -0.81 2.99 15.13
CA PRO A 80 -2.12 2.74 14.60
C PRO A 80 -2.68 4.03 13.98
N LEU A 81 -3.42 3.91 12.88
CA LEU A 81 -4.32 4.99 12.45
C LEU A 81 -5.11 5.41 13.68
N GLU A 82 -5.16 6.74 13.98
CA GLU A 82 -5.95 7.26 15.10
C GLU A 82 -7.39 6.76 15.00
N VAL A 83 -7.66 5.66 15.68
CA VAL A 83 -9.00 5.11 15.84
C VAL A 83 -9.47 5.55 17.22
N LEU A 84 -10.18 6.67 17.23
CA LEU A 84 -10.82 7.21 18.41
C LEU A 84 -11.81 6.17 19.00
N ASP A 85 -11.70 5.87 20.30
CA ASP A 85 -12.63 5.10 21.13
C ASP A 85 -13.06 3.73 20.58
N GLN A 86 -12.13 2.75 20.58
CA GLN A 86 -12.46 1.36 20.25
C GLN A 86 -12.16 0.44 21.46
N PRO A 87 -12.96 -0.63 21.70
CA PRO A 87 -12.66 -1.63 22.72
C PRO A 87 -11.27 -2.26 22.49
N PHE A 88 -10.56 -2.62 23.58
CA PHE A 88 -9.19 -3.16 23.54
C PHE A 88 -9.02 -4.36 22.58
N GLU A 89 -9.98 -5.29 22.55
CA GLU A 89 -10.00 -6.43 21.62
C GLU A 89 -9.98 -6.00 20.14
N ARG A 90 -10.56 -4.85 19.84
CA ARG A 90 -10.59 -4.31 18.47
C ARG A 90 -9.28 -3.67 18.08
N LEU A 91 -8.53 -3.12 19.03
CA LEU A 91 -7.18 -2.60 18.80
C LEU A 91 -6.20 -3.73 18.50
N GLU A 92 -6.25 -4.84 19.27
CA GLU A 92 -5.43 -6.03 19.01
C GLU A 92 -5.71 -6.62 17.62
N ALA A 93 -6.98 -6.69 17.21
CA ALA A 93 -7.35 -7.18 15.88
C ALA A 93 -6.85 -6.25 14.76
N ILE A 94 -6.89 -4.92 14.97
CA ILE A 94 -6.35 -3.94 14.01
C ILE A 94 -4.83 -4.09 13.88
N ASP A 95 -4.11 -4.23 14.99
CA ASP A 95 -2.66 -4.43 14.98
C ASP A 95 -2.27 -5.74 14.28
N ALA A 96 -3.02 -6.81 14.51
CA ALA A 96 -2.81 -8.07 13.82
C ALA A 96 -3.01 -7.95 12.30
N VAL A 97 -4.04 -7.23 11.86
CA VAL A 97 -4.26 -6.93 10.42
C VAL A 97 -3.05 -6.21 9.84
N TRP A 98 -2.55 -5.17 10.53
CA TRP A 98 -1.42 -4.42 10.01
C TRP A 98 -0.14 -5.25 9.96
N ARG A 99 0.15 -6.07 10.99
CA ARG A 99 1.27 -7.03 10.95
C ARG A 99 1.15 -7.98 9.77
N ALA A 100 -0.05 -8.50 9.50
CA ALA A 100 -0.29 -9.38 8.35
C ALA A 100 -0.05 -8.64 7.02
N VAL A 101 -0.50 -7.39 6.90
CA VAL A 101 -0.26 -6.54 5.71
C VAL A 101 1.23 -6.24 5.52
N GLU A 102 1.98 -5.99 6.60
CA GLU A 102 3.41 -5.72 6.55
C GLU A 102 4.22 -6.89 5.98
N ASN A 103 3.77 -8.11 6.22
CA ASN A 103 4.40 -9.33 5.71
C ASN A 103 4.04 -9.68 4.26
N LEU A 104 3.14 -8.94 3.61
CA LEU A 104 2.82 -9.16 2.20
C LEU A 104 3.99 -8.82 1.29
N ASN A 105 4.08 -9.54 0.16
CA ASN A 105 4.92 -9.10 -0.96
C ASN A 105 4.55 -7.66 -1.35
N VAL A 106 5.57 -6.86 -1.71
CA VAL A 106 5.43 -5.42 -2.00
C VAL A 106 4.38 -5.13 -3.07
N ASP A 107 4.27 -5.97 -4.10
CA ASP A 107 3.30 -5.79 -5.19
C ASP A 107 1.85 -6.01 -4.73
N LEU A 108 1.64 -7.01 -3.87
CA LEU A 108 0.34 -7.28 -3.25
C LEU A 108 -0.04 -6.16 -2.28
N LYS A 109 0.92 -5.74 -1.45
CA LYS A 109 0.77 -4.66 -0.48
C LYS A 109 0.39 -3.34 -1.17
N MET A 110 1.10 -2.96 -2.24
CA MET A 110 0.80 -1.74 -3.00
C MET A 110 -0.62 -1.74 -3.53
N ALA A 111 -1.07 -2.83 -4.16
CA ALA A 111 -2.41 -2.91 -4.72
C ALA A 111 -3.50 -2.85 -3.64
N LEU A 112 -3.30 -3.56 -2.52
CA LEU A 112 -4.22 -3.58 -1.38
C LEU A 112 -4.33 -2.19 -0.75
N LEU A 113 -3.21 -1.52 -0.46
CA LEU A 113 -3.20 -0.19 0.15
C LEU A 113 -3.85 0.87 -0.74
N LEU A 114 -3.59 0.84 -2.05
CA LEU A 114 -4.24 1.75 -3.00
C LEU A 114 -5.76 1.54 -3.04
N ARG A 115 -6.24 0.30 -2.87
CA ARG A 115 -7.66 0.00 -2.86
C ARG A 115 -8.32 0.35 -1.53
N ASP A 116 -7.79 -0.18 -0.42
CA ASP A 116 -8.50 -0.23 0.86
C ASP A 116 -8.15 0.97 1.76
N VAL A 117 -6.98 1.60 1.59
CA VAL A 117 -6.57 2.79 2.36
C VAL A 117 -6.78 4.09 1.57
N VAL A 118 -6.36 4.10 0.30
CA VAL A 118 -6.45 5.30 -0.55
C VAL A 118 -7.83 5.42 -1.21
N GLY A 119 -8.51 4.29 -1.48
CA GLY A 119 -9.85 4.24 -2.06
C GLY A 119 -9.89 4.35 -3.59
N LEU A 120 -8.80 4.03 -4.30
CA LEU A 120 -8.78 4.05 -5.76
C LEU A 120 -9.63 2.93 -6.36
N SER A 121 -10.21 3.16 -7.53
CA SER A 121 -10.85 2.13 -8.33
C SER A 121 -9.82 1.17 -8.92
N TYR A 122 -10.25 -0.03 -9.31
CA TYR A 122 -9.36 -1.03 -9.93
C TYR A 122 -8.66 -0.50 -11.20
N THR A 123 -9.36 0.32 -11.99
CA THR A 123 -8.80 0.95 -13.20
C THR A 123 -7.73 1.99 -12.85
N GLU A 124 -7.99 2.83 -11.86
CA GLU A 124 -7.01 3.82 -11.38
C GLU A 124 -5.77 3.15 -10.78
N ILE A 125 -5.93 2.01 -10.09
CA ILE A 125 -4.82 1.21 -9.57
C ILE A 125 -4.03 0.59 -10.72
N ALA A 126 -4.69 0.06 -11.75
CA ALA A 126 -4.04 -0.50 -12.93
C ALA A 126 -3.15 0.54 -13.63
N ASP A 127 -3.69 1.74 -13.82
CA ASP A 127 -2.96 2.87 -14.40
C ASP A 127 -1.80 3.33 -13.51
N SER A 128 -2.02 3.45 -12.18
CA SER A 128 -1.00 3.88 -11.23
C SER A 128 0.16 2.88 -11.09
N LEU A 129 -0.16 1.58 -11.10
CA LEU A 129 0.82 0.51 -10.98
C LEU A 129 1.41 0.09 -12.34
N GLU A 130 0.87 0.57 -13.47
CA GLU A 130 1.26 0.23 -14.83
C GLU A 130 1.14 -1.28 -15.12
N VAL A 131 0.04 -1.87 -14.66
CA VAL A 131 -0.28 -3.29 -14.84
C VAL A 131 -1.69 -3.45 -15.40
N THR A 132 -2.04 -4.67 -15.83
CA THR A 132 -3.38 -4.94 -16.34
C THR A 132 -4.44 -4.94 -15.22
N LEU A 133 -5.69 -4.67 -15.58
CA LEU A 133 -6.82 -4.75 -14.65
C LEU A 133 -6.96 -6.17 -14.03
N ALA A 134 -6.67 -7.20 -14.81
CA ALA A 134 -6.67 -8.59 -14.32
C ALA A 134 -5.60 -8.80 -13.25
N THR A 135 -4.40 -8.25 -13.46
CA THR A 135 -3.30 -8.28 -12.48
C THR A 135 -3.70 -7.59 -11.17
N VAL A 136 -4.34 -6.42 -11.24
CA VAL A 136 -4.81 -5.70 -10.03
C VAL A 136 -5.82 -6.53 -9.26
N LYS A 137 -6.84 -7.07 -9.95
CA LYS A 137 -7.86 -7.92 -9.32
C LYS A 137 -7.21 -9.12 -8.62
N TRP A 138 -6.29 -9.80 -9.30
CA TRP A 138 -5.56 -10.93 -8.74
C TRP A 138 -4.71 -10.53 -7.52
N ARG A 139 -3.95 -9.40 -7.62
CA ARG A 139 -3.12 -8.92 -6.49
C ARG A 139 -3.95 -8.61 -5.26
N ILE A 140 -5.07 -7.91 -5.42
CA ILE A 140 -5.96 -7.56 -4.29
C ILE A 140 -6.61 -8.81 -3.69
N TYR A 141 -7.09 -9.72 -4.54
CA TYR A 141 -7.64 -11.00 -4.07
C TYR A 141 -6.58 -11.78 -3.27
N LYS A 142 -5.39 -11.96 -3.85
CA LYS A 142 -4.29 -12.71 -3.21
C LYS A 142 -3.82 -12.04 -1.92
N ALA A 143 -3.70 -10.72 -1.89
CA ALA A 143 -3.34 -9.97 -0.69
C ALA A 143 -4.34 -10.22 0.45
N ARG A 144 -5.65 -10.16 0.16
CA ARG A 144 -6.69 -10.41 1.14
C ARG A 144 -6.69 -11.85 1.64
N GLU A 145 -6.48 -12.81 0.73
CA GLU A 145 -6.33 -14.23 1.10
C GLU A 145 -5.14 -14.43 2.05
N ASP A 146 -3.97 -13.87 1.74
CA ASP A 146 -2.76 -14.01 2.56
C ASP A 146 -2.94 -13.37 3.93
N VAL A 147 -3.60 -12.20 4.01
CA VAL A 147 -3.96 -11.56 5.29
C VAL A 147 -4.91 -12.44 6.10
N GLN A 148 -5.97 -12.98 5.49
CA GLN A 148 -6.91 -13.88 6.18
C GLN A 148 -6.21 -15.12 6.72
N VAL A 149 -5.32 -15.73 5.94
CA VAL A 149 -4.53 -16.90 6.38
C VAL A 149 -3.63 -16.54 7.56
N ALA A 150 -2.98 -15.38 7.54
CA ALA A 150 -2.13 -14.93 8.64
C ALA A 150 -2.96 -14.73 9.93
N LEU A 151 -4.10 -14.06 9.85
CA LEU A 151 -4.99 -13.82 10.98
C LEU A 151 -5.60 -15.10 11.56
N ALA A 152 -5.99 -16.05 10.69
CA ALA A 152 -6.49 -17.35 11.12
C ALA A 152 -5.46 -18.14 11.94
N ARG A 153 -4.15 -17.98 11.64
CA ARG A 153 -3.05 -18.58 12.42
C ARG A 153 -2.93 -17.97 13.83
N GLU A 154 -3.29 -16.70 13.97
CA GLU A 154 -3.34 -16.00 15.27
C GLU A 154 -4.69 -16.19 15.99
N GLY A 155 -5.62 -17.02 15.44
CA GLY A 155 -6.94 -17.26 16.02
C GLY A 155 -7.93 -16.11 15.83
N ILE A 156 -7.61 -15.13 15.00
CA ILE A 156 -8.44 -13.96 14.73
C ILE A 156 -9.31 -14.24 13.50
N GLN A 157 -10.63 -14.24 13.68
CA GLN A 157 -11.58 -14.33 12.57
C GLN A 157 -12.14 -12.96 12.24
N ILE A 158 -11.83 -12.48 11.04
CA ILE A 158 -12.47 -11.28 10.50
C ILE A 158 -13.70 -11.74 9.71
N TYR A 159 -14.88 -11.39 10.20
CA TYR A 159 -16.12 -11.51 9.43
C TYR A 159 -16.12 -10.36 8.40
N GLY A 160 -15.73 -10.65 7.18
CA GLY A 160 -15.77 -9.70 6.06
C GLY A 160 -16.23 -10.43 4.81
N GLU A 161 -17.05 -9.72 4.02
CA GLU A 161 -17.74 -10.12 2.79
C GLU A 161 -17.17 -11.35 2.06
N GLU A 162 -18.07 -12.24 1.65
CA GLU A 162 -17.81 -13.43 0.86
C GLU A 162 -16.68 -13.19 -0.16
N ALA A 163 -15.59 -13.96 -0.02
CA ALA A 163 -14.58 -14.05 -1.06
C ALA A 163 -15.30 -14.32 -2.40
N PRO A 164 -14.96 -13.63 -3.49
CA PRO A 164 -15.58 -13.92 -4.77
C PRO A 164 -15.44 -15.41 -5.06
N ALA A 165 -16.54 -16.05 -5.44
CA ALA A 165 -16.69 -17.51 -5.57
C ALA A 165 -15.67 -18.18 -6.49
N VAL A 166 -14.88 -17.43 -7.23
CA VAL A 166 -13.79 -17.91 -8.08
C VAL A 166 -12.59 -16.98 -7.97
N ALA A 167 -11.46 -17.50 -7.52
CA ALA A 167 -10.19 -16.79 -7.59
C ALA A 167 -9.87 -16.43 -9.03
N PRO A 168 -9.54 -15.16 -9.35
CA PRO A 168 -9.08 -14.81 -10.70
C PRO A 168 -7.78 -15.57 -10.99
N ALA A 169 -7.66 -16.12 -12.21
CA ALA A 169 -6.45 -16.81 -12.63
C ALA A 169 -5.23 -15.87 -12.54
N ALA A 170 -4.11 -16.41 -12.05
CA ALA A 170 -2.86 -15.66 -12.02
C ALA A 170 -2.50 -15.18 -13.42
N PRO A 171 -2.07 -13.91 -13.62
CA PRO A 171 -1.61 -13.45 -14.92
C PRO A 171 -0.39 -14.27 -15.35
N ALA A 172 -0.31 -14.62 -16.64
CA ALA A 172 0.86 -15.28 -17.20
C ALA A 172 2.09 -14.40 -16.94
N ALA A 173 3.19 -15.01 -16.47
CA ALA A 173 4.46 -14.33 -16.30
C ALA A 173 4.93 -13.87 -17.71
N VAL A 174 5.18 -12.57 -17.85
CA VAL A 174 5.80 -11.95 -19.03
C VAL A 174 7.27 -11.72 -18.73
#